data_416e599ac37a8b4af562f7a39aab8cdb
#
_entry.id   416e599ac37a8b4af562f7a39aab8cdb
#
_cell.length_a   1.000
_cell.length_b   1.000
_cell.length_c   1.000
_cell.angle_alpha   90.00
_cell.angle_beta   90.00
_cell.angle_gamma   90.00
#
_symmetry.space_group_name_H-M   'P 1'
#
loop_
_entity.id
_entity.type
_entity.pdbx_description
1 polymer ?
#
loop_
_entity_poly.entity_id
_entity_poly.type
_entity_poly.pdbx_seq_one_letter_code
_entity_poly.pdbx_strand_id
1 'polypeptide(L)'
;MFKIAVLPGDGIGPEVVEEGVKLLRALDRELNIGFVFETALIGGIAVDNYGIPFPEDTLKTVLNSDMVLLGAVGGPKWDNIEVSKRPEQALLALRKNLGVFANIRPVKSIKPLISASPIKPEIIDGVDLIILRELTGGIYFGEPKYRDREKAIDTLVYNRYEIERIARVAFKMSLSRRKKITSVDKANILESSRLWREVVNEMSTDYPDVMIDHLYVDNCAMQLVR
;
A
#
# COMPACT_ATOMS: atom_id res chain seq x y z
N MET A 1 14.79 22.04 2.98
CA MET A 1 13.58 22.05 3.85
C MET A 1 12.56 21.15 3.20
N PHE A 2 12.05 20.15 3.95
CA PHE A 2 11.06 19.19 3.45
C PHE A 2 9.78 19.33 4.26
N LYS A 3 8.65 19.49 3.57
CA LYS A 3 7.33 19.56 4.18
C LYS A 3 6.74 18.15 4.32
N ILE A 4 6.27 17.82 5.52
CA ILE A 4 5.64 16.53 5.82
C ILE A 4 4.22 16.79 6.28
N ALA A 5 3.23 16.35 5.48
CA ALA A 5 1.84 16.30 5.93
C ALA A 5 1.70 15.15 6.93
N VAL A 6 1.24 15.46 8.14
CA VAL A 6 1.02 14.49 9.21
C VAL A 6 -0.46 14.21 9.32
N LEU A 7 -0.87 12.99 9.01
CA LEU A 7 -2.25 12.53 9.00
C LEU A 7 -2.42 11.41 10.05
N PRO A 8 -2.65 11.73 11.33
CA PRO A 8 -2.75 10.72 12.38
C PRO A 8 -3.86 9.70 12.13
N GLY A 9 -5.02 10.17 11.63
CA GLY A 9 -6.18 9.32 11.38
C GLY A 9 -6.87 8.86 12.66
N ASP A 10 -7.24 7.57 12.70
CA ASP A 10 -8.17 7.00 13.67
C ASP A 10 -7.51 5.96 14.59
N GLY A 11 -8.20 5.60 15.67
CA GLY A 11 -7.80 4.51 16.55
C GLY A 11 -6.40 4.66 17.14
N ILE A 12 -5.52 3.71 16.84
CA ILE A 12 -4.11 3.70 17.27
C ILE A 12 -3.23 4.71 16.49
N GLY A 13 -3.77 5.26 15.38
CA GLY A 13 -3.03 6.14 14.47
C GLY A 13 -2.34 7.32 15.14
N PRO A 14 -3.02 8.13 15.98
CA PRO A 14 -2.41 9.25 16.70
C PRO A 14 -1.19 8.86 17.54
N GLU A 15 -1.26 7.76 18.28
CA GLU A 15 -0.15 7.27 19.12
C GLU A 15 1.07 6.88 18.29
N VAL A 16 0.86 6.08 17.22
CA VAL A 16 1.97 5.62 16.35
C VAL A 16 2.59 6.79 15.60
N VAL A 17 1.77 7.72 15.11
CA VAL A 17 2.26 8.89 14.37
C VAL A 17 3.03 9.84 15.27
N GLU A 18 2.61 10.01 16.51
CA GLU A 18 3.36 10.82 17.48
C GLU A 18 4.76 10.29 17.69
N GLU A 19 4.95 8.98 17.87
CA GLU A 19 6.27 8.36 17.97
C GLU A 19 7.09 8.49 16.68
N GLY A 20 6.43 8.36 15.53
CA GLY A 20 7.07 8.62 14.23
C GLY A 20 7.58 10.06 14.09
N VAL A 21 6.78 11.04 14.49
CA VAL A 21 7.17 12.46 14.47
C VAL A 21 8.30 12.74 15.46
N LYS A 22 8.29 12.12 16.65
CA LYS A 22 9.40 12.21 17.63
C LYS A 22 10.72 11.74 17.02
N LEU A 23 10.70 10.58 16.33
CA LEU A 23 11.87 10.05 15.65
C LEU A 23 12.36 10.99 14.55
N LEU A 24 11.45 11.48 13.69
CA LEU A 24 11.81 12.40 12.61
C LEU A 24 12.40 13.71 13.13
N ARG A 25 11.86 14.26 14.22
CA ARG A 25 12.41 15.45 14.89
C ARG A 25 13.79 15.20 15.50
N ALA A 26 14.06 14.00 16.03
CA ALA A 26 15.37 13.64 16.51
C ALA A 26 16.39 13.56 15.36
N LEU A 27 16.02 12.91 14.27
CA LEU A 27 16.86 12.86 13.05
C LEU A 27 17.11 14.25 12.47
N ASP A 28 16.12 15.12 12.47
CA ASP A 28 16.25 16.50 11.99
C ASP A 28 17.27 17.29 12.78
N ARG A 29 17.26 17.16 14.11
CA ARG A 29 18.25 17.81 14.99
C ARG A 29 19.67 17.31 14.76
N GLU A 30 19.84 15.99 14.61
CA GLU A 30 21.15 15.36 14.45
C GLU A 30 21.74 15.57 13.05
N LEU A 31 20.90 15.58 12.01
CA LEU A 31 21.33 15.59 10.61
C LEU A 31 21.06 16.94 9.92
N ASN A 32 20.43 17.90 10.58
CA ASN A 32 20.08 19.22 10.07
C ASN A 32 19.35 19.18 8.71
N ILE A 33 18.34 18.32 8.58
CA ILE A 33 17.61 18.07 7.32
C ILE A 33 16.64 19.21 6.99
N GLY A 34 15.98 19.80 8.00
CA GLY A 34 15.02 20.88 7.87
C GLY A 34 13.60 20.37 7.58
N PHE A 35 13.04 19.51 8.45
CA PHE A 35 11.65 19.06 8.35
C PHE A 35 10.67 20.10 8.89
N VAL A 36 9.57 20.30 8.14
CA VAL A 36 8.40 21.09 8.55
C VAL A 36 7.19 20.17 8.57
N PHE A 37 6.49 20.11 9.71
CA PHE A 37 5.33 19.23 9.91
C PHE A 37 4.04 20.04 9.87
N GLU A 38 3.09 19.63 9.05
CA GLU A 38 1.74 20.20 8.97
C GLU A 38 0.71 19.09 9.20
N THR A 39 -0.11 19.23 10.26
CA THR A 39 -1.08 18.21 10.64
C THR A 39 -2.44 18.50 10.05
N ALA A 40 -3.11 17.46 9.50
CA ALA A 40 -4.47 17.55 8.98
C ALA A 40 -5.29 16.29 9.35
N LEU A 41 -6.62 16.42 9.34
CA LEU A 41 -7.54 15.33 9.71
C LEU A 41 -7.91 14.50 8.49
N ILE A 42 -7.94 13.17 8.67
CA ILE A 42 -8.33 12.19 7.67
C ILE A 42 -9.08 11.03 8.33
N GLY A 43 -9.95 10.37 7.59
CA GLY A 43 -10.65 9.18 8.06
C GLY A 43 -11.87 9.48 8.90
N GLY A 44 -12.15 8.65 9.90
CA GLY A 44 -13.33 8.76 10.75
C GLY A 44 -13.35 10.02 11.61
N ILE A 45 -12.19 10.45 12.11
CA ILE A 45 -12.08 11.72 12.84
C ILE A 45 -12.45 12.92 11.95
N ALA A 46 -12.15 12.85 10.65
CA ALA A 46 -12.56 13.89 9.70
C ALA A 46 -14.07 13.83 9.44
N VAL A 47 -14.67 12.63 9.38
CA VAL A 47 -16.13 12.47 9.30
C VAL A 47 -16.83 13.10 10.50
N ASP A 48 -16.32 12.86 11.71
CA ASP A 48 -16.89 13.42 12.94
C ASP A 48 -16.85 14.95 12.98
N ASN A 49 -15.81 15.57 12.41
CA ASN A 49 -15.62 17.00 12.44
C ASN A 49 -16.23 17.75 11.23
N TYR A 50 -16.19 17.13 10.06
CA TYR A 50 -16.54 17.79 8.78
C TYR A 50 -17.62 17.05 7.99
N GLY A 51 -18.07 15.88 8.43
CA GLY A 51 -19.04 15.05 7.71
C GLY A 51 -18.51 14.31 6.48
N ILE A 52 -17.22 14.45 6.17
CA ILE A 52 -16.54 13.83 5.03
C ILE A 52 -15.18 13.24 5.46
N PRO A 53 -14.76 12.07 4.91
CA PRO A 53 -13.55 11.40 5.37
C PRO A 53 -12.24 12.03 4.86
N PHE A 54 -12.29 12.87 3.81
CA PHE A 54 -11.13 13.53 3.22
C PHE A 54 -11.45 14.99 2.86
N PRO A 55 -11.29 15.94 3.81
CA PRO A 55 -11.59 17.34 3.62
C PRO A 55 -10.68 18.00 2.57
N GLU A 56 -11.18 19.06 1.94
CA GLU A 56 -10.42 19.82 0.93
C GLU A 56 -9.15 20.45 1.50
N ASP A 57 -9.18 20.91 2.75
CA ASP A 57 -8.00 21.48 3.39
C ASP A 57 -6.92 20.42 3.65
N THR A 58 -7.33 19.18 4.00
CA THR A 58 -6.41 18.04 4.07
C THR A 58 -5.79 17.75 2.71
N LEU A 59 -6.57 17.78 1.63
CA LEU A 59 -6.06 17.62 0.27
C LEU A 59 -5.04 18.70 -0.08
N LYS A 60 -5.31 19.98 0.25
CA LYS A 60 -4.36 21.08 0.03
C LYS A 60 -3.06 20.88 0.79
N THR A 61 -3.14 20.51 2.07
CA THR A 61 -1.96 20.20 2.91
C THR A 61 -1.11 19.11 2.28
N VAL A 62 -1.75 18.01 1.86
CA VAL A 62 -1.08 16.86 1.23
C VAL A 62 -0.40 17.24 -0.09
N LEU A 63 -1.08 17.97 -0.97
CA LEU A 63 -0.54 18.36 -2.28
C LEU A 63 0.59 19.40 -2.17
N ASN A 64 0.63 20.17 -1.07
CA ASN A 64 1.68 21.16 -0.80
C ASN A 64 2.85 20.58 0.02
N SER A 65 2.87 19.27 0.26
CA SER A 65 3.90 18.58 1.04
C SER A 65 4.75 17.67 0.16
N ASP A 66 6.01 17.49 0.53
CA ASP A 66 6.93 16.57 -0.16
C ASP A 66 6.66 15.11 0.21
N MET A 67 6.13 14.89 1.43
CA MET A 67 5.84 13.56 1.98
C MET A 67 4.57 13.58 2.82
N VAL A 68 3.96 12.41 2.97
CA VAL A 68 2.81 12.20 3.85
C VAL A 68 3.15 11.10 4.86
N LEU A 69 3.03 11.43 6.15
CA LEU A 69 3.08 10.48 7.25
C LEU A 69 1.64 10.15 7.66
N LEU A 70 1.18 8.97 7.33
CA LEU A 70 -0.18 8.49 7.60
C LEU A 70 -0.17 7.45 8.72
N GLY A 71 -1.08 7.61 9.69
CA GLY A 71 -1.31 6.62 10.75
C GLY A 71 -2.28 5.52 10.32
N ALA A 72 -3.38 5.37 11.04
CA ALA A 72 -4.42 4.40 10.77
C ALA A 72 -5.73 5.08 10.37
N VAL A 73 -6.55 4.43 9.57
CA VAL A 73 -7.85 4.96 9.12
C VAL A 73 -8.90 3.88 9.27
N GLY A 74 -10.05 4.25 9.85
CA GLY A 74 -11.19 3.36 10.05
C GLY A 74 -11.33 2.85 11.49
N GLY A 75 -12.46 2.21 11.72
CA GLY A 75 -12.79 1.60 13.01
C GLY A 75 -14.27 1.30 13.14
N PRO A 76 -14.67 0.45 14.09
CA PRO A 76 -16.05 -0.04 14.22
C PRO A 76 -17.12 1.06 14.36
N LYS A 77 -16.73 2.23 14.86
CA LYS A 77 -17.62 3.39 15.02
C LYS A 77 -18.30 3.80 13.70
N TRP A 78 -17.61 3.64 12.56
CA TRP A 78 -18.06 4.12 11.26
C TRP A 78 -18.52 2.99 10.31
N ASP A 79 -18.65 1.76 10.79
CA ASP A 79 -19.08 0.61 9.96
C ASP A 79 -20.50 0.77 9.38
N ASN A 80 -21.38 1.45 10.12
CA ASN A 80 -22.80 1.57 9.78
C ASN A 80 -23.20 2.89 9.11
N ILE A 81 -22.23 3.73 8.73
CA ILE A 81 -22.51 4.95 7.96
C ILE A 81 -22.59 4.67 6.46
N GLU A 82 -23.06 5.65 5.70
CA GLU A 82 -23.11 5.61 4.25
C GLU A 82 -21.73 5.27 3.66
N VAL A 83 -21.69 4.36 2.70
CA VAL A 83 -20.41 3.84 2.11
C VAL A 83 -19.53 4.97 1.57
N SER A 84 -20.14 6.00 0.96
CA SER A 84 -19.43 7.17 0.43
C SER A 84 -18.69 7.99 1.52
N LYS A 85 -19.14 7.88 2.77
CA LYS A 85 -18.58 8.60 3.93
C LYS A 85 -17.67 7.75 4.80
N ARG A 86 -17.52 6.46 4.49
CA ARG A 86 -16.65 5.58 5.27
C ARG A 86 -15.20 6.06 5.25
N PRO A 87 -14.48 5.94 6.36
CA PRO A 87 -13.08 6.36 6.47
C PRO A 87 -12.17 5.82 5.37
N GLU A 88 -12.40 4.59 4.90
CA GLU A 88 -11.61 3.93 3.85
C GLU A 88 -11.65 4.68 2.51
N GLN A 89 -12.72 5.44 2.25
CA GLN A 89 -12.81 6.29 1.05
C GLN A 89 -11.71 7.37 1.02
N ALA A 90 -11.29 7.83 2.21
CA ALA A 90 -10.18 8.77 2.31
C ALA A 90 -8.86 8.19 1.80
N LEU A 91 -8.58 6.90 2.06
CA LEU A 91 -7.37 6.24 1.55
C LEU A 91 -7.39 6.12 0.04
N LEU A 92 -8.55 5.81 -0.55
CA LEU A 92 -8.68 5.73 -2.01
C LEU A 92 -8.50 7.11 -2.64
N ALA A 93 -9.14 8.14 -2.07
CA ALA A 93 -9.00 9.52 -2.53
C ALA A 93 -7.55 10.02 -2.39
N LEU A 94 -6.89 9.78 -1.26
CA LEU A 94 -5.50 10.16 -1.02
C LEU A 94 -4.56 9.53 -2.06
N ARG A 95 -4.66 8.23 -2.30
CA ARG A 95 -3.84 7.51 -3.29
C ARG A 95 -4.04 8.03 -4.69
N LYS A 96 -5.28 8.29 -5.08
CA LYS A 96 -5.64 8.81 -6.39
C LYS A 96 -5.06 10.22 -6.61
N ASN A 97 -5.23 11.11 -5.65
CA ASN A 97 -4.77 12.51 -5.76
C ASN A 97 -3.24 12.62 -5.75
N LEU A 98 -2.54 11.77 -5.00
CA LEU A 98 -1.08 11.71 -4.99
C LEU A 98 -0.48 10.92 -6.17
N GLY A 99 -1.28 10.17 -6.91
CA GLY A 99 -0.78 9.28 -7.96
C GLY A 99 0.14 8.17 -7.46
N VAL A 100 0.05 7.80 -6.18
CA VAL A 100 0.88 6.74 -5.58
C VAL A 100 0.34 5.36 -5.97
N PHE A 101 1.08 4.66 -6.80
CA PHE A 101 0.66 3.38 -7.40
C PHE A 101 1.31 2.16 -6.78
N ALA A 102 2.50 2.30 -6.18
CA ALA A 102 3.27 1.19 -5.63
C ALA A 102 3.17 1.14 -4.10
N ASN A 103 2.51 0.11 -3.58
CA ASN A 103 2.58 -0.20 -2.16
C ASN A 103 3.78 -1.12 -1.91
N ILE A 104 4.74 -0.64 -1.15
CA ILE A 104 5.98 -1.35 -0.82
C ILE A 104 5.87 -1.83 0.62
N ARG A 105 5.83 -3.15 0.81
CA ARG A 105 5.70 -3.78 2.13
C ARG A 105 6.93 -4.63 2.45
N PRO A 106 7.92 -4.11 3.16
CA PRO A 106 8.99 -4.93 3.68
C PRO A 106 8.46 -5.86 4.78
N VAL A 107 8.82 -7.14 4.68
CA VAL A 107 8.53 -8.16 5.69
C VAL A 107 9.88 -8.73 6.13
N LYS A 108 10.26 -8.42 7.35
CA LYS A 108 11.51 -8.87 7.95
C LYS A 108 11.25 -9.44 9.34
N SER A 109 11.79 -10.61 9.61
CA SER A 109 11.72 -11.17 10.95
C SER A 109 12.60 -10.36 11.93
N ILE A 110 12.04 -10.05 13.10
CA ILE A 110 12.72 -9.35 14.18
C ILE A 110 12.95 -10.38 15.28
N LYS A 111 14.20 -10.79 15.51
CA LYS A 111 14.53 -11.89 16.42
C LYS A 111 13.81 -11.86 17.78
N PRO A 112 13.77 -10.73 18.52
CA PRO A 112 13.03 -10.67 19.78
C PRO A 112 11.53 -10.92 19.68
N LEU A 113 10.92 -10.78 18.48
CA LEU A 113 9.48 -10.92 18.25
C LEU A 113 9.09 -12.26 17.61
N ILE A 114 10.04 -13.13 17.31
CA ILE A 114 9.77 -14.45 16.67
C ILE A 114 8.79 -15.28 17.51
N SER A 115 8.94 -15.29 18.84
CA SER A 115 8.07 -16.04 19.74
C SER A 115 6.60 -15.54 19.80
N ALA A 116 6.34 -14.32 19.36
CA ALA A 116 4.99 -13.76 19.29
C ALA A 116 4.25 -14.15 18.01
N SER A 117 4.92 -14.78 17.04
CA SER A 117 4.31 -15.21 15.78
C SER A 117 3.50 -16.51 15.97
N PRO A 118 2.34 -16.64 15.30
CA PRO A 118 1.63 -17.92 15.21
C PRO A 118 2.29 -18.92 14.28
N ILE A 119 3.27 -18.49 13.48
CA ILE A 119 4.04 -19.35 12.56
C ILE A 119 5.26 -19.88 13.31
N LYS A 120 5.63 -21.13 13.05
CA LYS A 120 6.78 -21.79 13.69
C LYS A 120 8.06 -20.98 13.52
N PRO A 121 8.89 -20.87 14.57
CA PRO A 121 10.15 -20.12 14.54
C PRO A 121 11.08 -20.49 13.38
N GLU A 122 11.21 -21.77 13.09
CA GLU A 122 12.06 -22.28 12.00
C GLU A 122 11.63 -21.84 10.59
N ILE A 123 10.37 -21.41 10.43
CA ILE A 123 9.84 -20.92 9.16
C ILE A 123 10.11 -19.41 9.01
N ILE A 124 9.98 -18.66 10.09
CA ILE A 124 10.06 -17.19 10.04
C ILE A 124 11.45 -16.65 10.36
N ASP A 125 12.34 -17.43 10.98
CA ASP A 125 13.69 -16.94 11.27
C ASP A 125 14.46 -16.64 9.98
N GLY A 126 15.03 -15.46 9.89
CA GLY A 126 15.77 -15.00 8.73
C GLY A 126 14.91 -14.55 7.53
N VAL A 127 13.58 -14.49 7.67
CA VAL A 127 12.71 -13.96 6.61
C VAL A 127 13.05 -12.50 6.33
N ASP A 128 13.34 -12.21 5.05
CA ASP A 128 13.55 -10.88 4.51
C ASP A 128 13.00 -10.85 3.07
N LEU A 129 11.80 -10.36 2.90
CA LEU A 129 11.14 -10.20 1.60
C LEU A 129 10.42 -8.85 1.50
N ILE A 130 10.15 -8.42 0.28
CA ILE A 130 9.34 -7.23 0.00
C ILE A 130 8.15 -7.64 -0.86
N ILE A 131 6.96 -7.28 -0.43
CA ILE A 131 5.74 -7.43 -1.23
C ILE A 131 5.45 -6.10 -1.91
N LEU A 132 5.43 -6.11 -3.23
CA LEU A 132 5.01 -4.97 -4.04
C LEU A 132 3.59 -5.20 -4.53
N ARG A 133 2.72 -4.20 -4.31
CA ARG A 133 1.33 -4.24 -4.76
C ARG A 133 0.99 -3.00 -5.55
N GLU A 134 0.43 -3.20 -6.75
CA GLU A 134 -0.18 -2.12 -7.52
C GLU A 134 -1.47 -1.64 -6.83
N LEU A 135 -1.68 -0.33 -6.71
CA LEU A 135 -2.72 0.26 -5.89
C LEU A 135 -3.79 1.05 -6.65
N THR A 136 -3.60 1.36 -7.91
CA THR A 136 -4.47 2.31 -8.65
C THR A 136 -5.22 1.68 -9.81
N GLY A 137 -4.91 0.42 -10.14
CA GLY A 137 -5.68 -0.43 -11.03
C GLY A 137 -6.47 -1.50 -10.27
N GLY A 138 -7.04 -2.44 -11.01
CA GLY A 138 -7.71 -3.61 -10.50
C GLY A 138 -9.13 -3.37 -10.02
N ILE A 139 -9.57 -4.22 -9.09
CA ILE A 139 -10.98 -4.32 -8.67
C ILE A 139 -11.49 -3.12 -7.86
N TYR A 140 -10.60 -2.31 -7.28
CA TYR A 140 -11.02 -1.17 -6.45
C TYR A 140 -11.48 0.03 -7.27
N PHE A 141 -11.05 0.14 -8.51
CA PHE A 141 -11.31 1.31 -9.37
C PHE A 141 -12.00 0.97 -10.69
N GLY A 142 -12.19 -0.34 -10.98
CA GLY A 142 -12.86 -0.77 -12.19
C GLY A 142 -14.36 -0.45 -12.19
N GLU A 143 -14.90 -0.13 -13.36
CA GLU A 143 -16.31 0.13 -13.60
C GLU A 143 -16.84 -0.84 -14.67
N PRO A 144 -18.11 -1.27 -14.63
CA PRO A 144 -19.16 -0.91 -13.68
C PRO A 144 -18.96 -1.56 -12.30
N LYS A 145 -19.41 -0.86 -11.27
CA LYS A 145 -19.41 -1.32 -9.89
C LYS A 145 -20.75 -1.00 -9.24
N TYR A 146 -21.51 -2.02 -8.89
CA TYR A 146 -22.82 -1.83 -8.26
C TYR A 146 -23.31 -3.07 -7.52
N ARG A 147 -24.31 -2.89 -6.67
CA ARG A 147 -25.02 -3.98 -5.99
C ARG A 147 -26.50 -3.65 -5.86
N ASP A 148 -27.34 -4.63 -6.15
CA ASP A 148 -28.77 -4.67 -5.79
C ASP A 148 -29.04 -5.85 -4.83
N ARG A 149 -30.31 -6.30 -4.73
CA ARG A 149 -30.70 -7.42 -3.85
C ARG A 149 -30.31 -8.80 -4.39
N GLU A 150 -30.11 -8.92 -5.69
CA GLU A 150 -29.91 -10.20 -6.38
C GLU A 150 -28.50 -10.31 -6.99
N LYS A 151 -27.87 -9.17 -7.30
CA LYS A 151 -26.63 -9.13 -8.05
C LYS A 151 -25.67 -8.09 -7.51
N ALA A 152 -24.39 -8.44 -7.47
CA ALA A 152 -23.29 -7.50 -7.23
C ALA A 152 -22.24 -7.65 -8.33
N ILE A 153 -21.67 -6.53 -8.76
CA ILE A 153 -20.59 -6.49 -9.75
C ILE A 153 -19.45 -5.62 -9.21
N ASP A 154 -18.25 -6.18 -9.28
CA ASP A 154 -16.99 -5.47 -9.18
C ASP A 154 -16.17 -5.82 -10.41
N THR A 155 -15.76 -4.80 -11.18
CA THR A 155 -14.98 -4.98 -12.41
C THR A 155 -13.49 -4.89 -12.10
N LEU A 156 -12.72 -5.88 -12.55
CA LEU A 156 -11.26 -5.92 -12.41
C LEU A 156 -10.62 -5.54 -13.74
N VAL A 157 -9.94 -4.39 -13.77
CA VAL A 157 -9.25 -3.86 -14.95
C VAL A 157 -7.81 -3.54 -14.60
N TYR A 158 -6.88 -4.03 -15.42
CA TYR A 158 -5.49 -3.61 -15.44
C TYR A 158 -5.10 -3.16 -16.84
N ASN A 159 -4.52 -1.97 -16.94
CA ASN A 159 -3.92 -1.49 -18.16
C ASN A 159 -2.43 -1.89 -18.20
N ARG A 160 -1.88 -2.06 -19.39
CA ARG A 160 -0.47 -2.41 -19.58
C ARG A 160 0.47 -1.47 -18.80
N TYR A 161 0.26 -0.15 -18.89
CA TYR A 161 1.13 0.83 -18.23
C TYR A 161 1.13 0.72 -16.69
N GLU A 162 0.02 0.25 -16.09
CA GLU A 162 -0.08 0.04 -14.65
C GLU A 162 0.79 -1.15 -14.21
N ILE A 163 0.82 -2.19 -15.04
CA ILE A 163 1.65 -3.36 -14.81
C ILE A 163 3.14 -3.01 -15.02
N GLU A 164 3.46 -2.29 -16.12
CA GLU A 164 4.82 -1.89 -16.43
C GLU A 164 5.46 -1.04 -15.32
N ARG A 165 4.73 -0.06 -14.78
CA ARG A 165 5.28 0.83 -13.74
C ARG A 165 5.58 0.08 -12.44
N ILE A 166 4.71 -0.84 -11.98
CA ILE A 166 4.97 -1.61 -10.76
C ILE A 166 6.07 -2.65 -10.99
N ALA A 167 6.08 -3.31 -12.15
CA ALA A 167 7.13 -4.25 -12.52
C ALA A 167 8.49 -3.56 -12.59
N ARG A 168 8.59 -2.36 -13.15
CA ARG A 168 9.82 -1.55 -13.17
C ARG A 168 10.34 -1.24 -11.78
N VAL A 169 9.46 -0.94 -10.83
CA VAL A 169 9.84 -0.76 -9.41
C VAL A 169 10.40 -2.07 -8.86
N ALA A 170 9.73 -3.20 -9.11
CA ALA A 170 10.15 -4.52 -8.63
C ALA A 170 11.54 -4.90 -9.17
N PHE A 171 11.76 -4.77 -10.48
CA PHE A 171 13.05 -5.05 -11.11
C PHE A 171 14.17 -4.19 -10.52
N LYS A 172 13.98 -2.87 -10.45
CA LYS A 172 14.97 -1.96 -9.87
C LYS A 172 15.30 -2.30 -8.41
N MET A 173 14.30 -2.59 -7.60
CA MET A 173 14.52 -2.98 -6.20
C MET A 173 15.23 -4.32 -6.07
N SER A 174 14.96 -5.28 -6.95
CA SER A 174 15.58 -6.60 -6.90
C SER A 174 17.10 -6.55 -7.14
N LEU A 175 17.60 -5.59 -7.95
CA LEU A 175 19.01 -5.42 -8.27
C LEU A 175 19.87 -5.17 -7.02
N SER A 176 19.33 -4.46 -6.02
CA SER A 176 20.00 -4.21 -4.73
C SER A 176 19.77 -5.31 -3.70
N ARG A 177 19.08 -6.40 -4.07
CA ARG A 177 18.76 -7.54 -3.20
C ARG A 177 19.30 -8.83 -3.82
N ARG A 178 18.55 -9.95 -3.70
CA ARG A 178 18.95 -11.28 -4.19
C ARG A 178 18.72 -11.49 -5.70
N LYS A 179 18.37 -10.44 -6.44
CA LYS A 179 18.05 -10.49 -7.88
C LYS A 179 17.00 -11.57 -8.20
N LYS A 180 16.00 -11.72 -7.34
CA LYS A 180 14.91 -12.66 -7.50
C LYS A 180 13.56 -11.99 -7.31
N ILE A 181 12.63 -12.25 -8.25
CA ILE A 181 11.24 -11.79 -8.21
C ILE A 181 10.34 -13.00 -8.37
N THR A 182 9.32 -13.10 -7.52
CA THR A 182 8.19 -13.99 -7.72
C THR A 182 6.98 -13.14 -8.13
N SER A 183 6.54 -13.31 -9.37
CA SER A 183 5.33 -12.65 -9.89
C SER A 183 4.11 -13.48 -9.51
N VAL A 184 3.15 -12.84 -8.81
CA VAL A 184 1.97 -13.53 -8.28
C VAL A 184 0.72 -13.08 -9.04
N ASP A 185 -0.01 -14.04 -9.59
CA ASP A 185 -1.17 -13.81 -10.44
C ASP A 185 -2.21 -14.94 -10.36
N LYS A 186 -3.23 -14.90 -11.21
CA LYS A 186 -4.22 -15.97 -11.44
C LYS A 186 -4.41 -16.22 -12.95
N ALA A 187 -3.30 -16.28 -13.69
CA ALA A 187 -3.30 -16.38 -15.17
C ALA A 187 -3.96 -17.63 -15.74
N ASN A 188 -4.14 -18.68 -14.92
CA ASN A 188 -4.90 -19.85 -15.32
C ASN A 188 -6.40 -19.58 -15.51
N ILE A 189 -6.94 -18.49 -14.94
CA ILE A 189 -8.37 -18.15 -14.97
C ILE A 189 -8.61 -16.75 -15.55
N LEU A 190 -7.85 -15.72 -15.10
CA LEU A 190 -8.17 -14.32 -15.34
C LEU A 190 -7.37 -13.72 -16.50
N GLU A 191 -8.06 -13.03 -17.42
CA GLU A 191 -7.42 -12.32 -18.55
C GLU A 191 -6.50 -11.18 -18.06
N SER A 192 -6.91 -10.43 -17.03
CA SER A 192 -6.06 -9.41 -16.43
C SER A 192 -4.75 -9.97 -15.88
N SER A 193 -4.77 -11.19 -15.34
CA SER A 193 -3.58 -11.89 -14.86
C SER A 193 -2.72 -12.45 -16.01
N ARG A 194 -3.32 -12.82 -17.14
CA ARG A 194 -2.57 -13.20 -18.35
C ARG A 194 -1.79 -12.02 -18.89
N LEU A 195 -2.44 -10.86 -19.03
CA LEU A 195 -1.77 -9.62 -19.43
C LEU A 195 -0.65 -9.25 -18.43
N TRP A 196 -0.91 -9.40 -17.12
CA TRP A 196 0.11 -9.18 -16.08
C TRP A 196 1.36 -10.03 -16.32
N ARG A 197 1.19 -11.33 -16.53
CA ARG A 197 2.28 -12.28 -16.75
C ARG A 197 3.04 -11.98 -18.04
N GLU A 198 2.34 -11.67 -19.13
CA GLU A 198 2.93 -11.28 -20.40
C GLU A 198 3.84 -10.06 -20.25
N VAL A 199 3.32 -8.98 -19.66
CA VAL A 199 4.07 -7.73 -19.46
C VAL A 199 5.30 -7.95 -18.55
N VAL A 200 5.16 -8.71 -17.46
CA VAL A 200 6.29 -9.02 -16.59
C VAL A 200 7.37 -9.81 -17.32
N ASN A 201 6.98 -10.79 -18.16
CA ASN A 201 7.93 -11.56 -18.96
C ASN A 201 8.62 -10.70 -20.00
N GLU A 202 7.90 -9.86 -20.73
CA GLU A 202 8.49 -8.92 -21.69
C GLU A 202 9.52 -8.02 -21.01
N MET A 203 9.16 -7.41 -19.88
CA MET A 203 10.07 -6.51 -19.15
C MET A 203 11.30 -7.24 -18.57
N SER A 204 11.21 -8.54 -18.32
CA SER A 204 12.33 -9.32 -17.80
C SER A 204 13.52 -9.35 -18.75
N THR A 205 13.29 -9.19 -20.04
CA THR A 205 14.37 -9.15 -21.04
C THR A 205 15.33 -7.98 -20.86
N ASP A 206 14.84 -6.87 -20.27
CA ASP A 206 15.66 -5.70 -19.91
C ASP A 206 16.50 -5.92 -18.64
N TYR A 207 16.24 -7.00 -17.90
CA TYR A 207 16.87 -7.31 -16.61
C TYR A 207 17.42 -8.76 -16.58
N PRO A 208 18.37 -9.13 -17.45
CA PRO A 208 18.82 -10.52 -17.63
C PRO A 208 19.45 -11.13 -16.36
N ASP A 209 19.92 -10.29 -15.44
CA ASP A 209 20.49 -10.73 -14.17
C ASP A 209 19.44 -11.07 -13.09
N VAL A 210 18.16 -10.81 -13.35
CA VAL A 210 17.08 -11.01 -12.38
C VAL A 210 16.34 -12.31 -12.68
N MET A 211 16.35 -13.24 -11.74
CA MET A 211 15.57 -14.46 -11.82
C MET A 211 14.09 -14.16 -11.57
N ILE A 212 13.23 -14.64 -12.47
CA ILE A 212 11.77 -14.54 -12.31
C ILE A 212 11.16 -15.92 -12.23
N ASP A 213 10.27 -16.09 -11.26
CA ASP A 213 9.32 -17.19 -11.20
C ASP A 213 7.88 -16.66 -11.10
N HIS A 214 6.90 -17.50 -11.43
CA HIS A 214 5.49 -17.17 -11.37
C HIS A 214 4.76 -18.14 -10.45
N LEU A 215 3.96 -17.61 -9.54
CA LEU A 215 3.07 -18.41 -8.70
C LEU A 215 1.62 -17.95 -8.87
N TYR A 216 0.69 -18.90 -8.88
CA TYR A 216 -0.71 -18.57 -8.69
C TYR A 216 -0.94 -18.11 -7.25
N VAL A 217 -1.81 -17.14 -7.05
CA VAL A 217 -2.01 -16.47 -5.76
C VAL A 217 -2.36 -17.41 -4.61
N ASP A 218 -3.15 -18.44 -4.88
CA ASP A 218 -3.51 -19.49 -3.92
C ASP A 218 -2.29 -20.32 -3.50
N ASN A 219 -1.49 -20.74 -4.47
CA ASN A 219 -0.24 -21.44 -4.19
C ASN A 219 0.78 -20.54 -3.46
N CYS A 220 0.92 -19.29 -3.88
CA CYS A 220 1.80 -18.33 -3.20
C CYS A 220 1.42 -18.16 -1.72
N ALA A 221 0.13 -18.04 -1.42
CA ALA A 221 -0.35 -17.94 -0.05
C ALA A 221 0.03 -19.16 0.80
N MET A 222 -0.04 -20.37 0.22
CA MET A 222 0.41 -21.60 0.92
C MET A 222 1.94 -21.65 1.11
N GLN A 223 2.70 -21.16 0.12
CA GLN A 223 4.17 -21.19 0.21
C GLN A 223 4.72 -20.20 1.24
N LEU A 224 4.02 -19.07 1.49
CA LEU A 224 4.45 -18.07 2.44
C LEU A 224 4.44 -18.53 3.91
N VAL A 225 3.73 -19.61 4.23
CA VAL A 225 3.61 -20.15 5.61
C VAL A 225 4.27 -21.53 5.79
N ARG A 226 5.04 -21.97 4.79
CA ARG A 226 5.77 -23.23 4.77
C ARG A 226 7.27 -23.02 4.79
#